data_da8e0fc1d7e67c4f5635f7c7b086b44e
#
_entry.id   da8e0fc1d7e67c4f5635f7c7b086b44e
#
_cell.length_a   1.000
_cell.length_b   1.000
_cell.length_c   1.000
_cell.angle_alpha   90.00
_cell.angle_beta   90.00
_cell.angle_gamma   90.00
#
_symmetry.space_group_name_H-M   'P 1'
#
loop_
_entity.id
_entity.type
_entity.pdbx_description
1 polymer ?
#
loop_
_entity_poly.entity_id
_entity_poly.type
_entity_poly.pdbx_seq_one_letter_code
_entity_poly.pdbx_strand_id
1 'polypeptide(L)'
;MMDTNSQPEVGVGPWPGGPENWPSDDVYDSQLLANGDRRNVEDRYRYWKMEAIIADIAAHALPFEIAIENLGHDFNIGSIVRSANALGVSRVHIVGRRRWNRRGAMVTDRYLEVVHHSDVTEFADSVRER
;
A
#
# COMPACT_ATOMS: atom_id res chain seq x y z
N MET A 1 -16.63 -8.20 -31.96
CA MET A 1 -15.61 -9.24 -31.97
C MET A 1 -14.85 -9.24 -30.62
N MET A 2 -14.74 -10.38 -30.03
CA MET A 2 -14.02 -10.46 -28.76
C MET A 2 -12.54 -10.36 -28.97
N ASP A 3 -11.91 -9.51 -28.17
CA ASP A 3 -10.45 -9.42 -28.12
C ASP A 3 -9.91 -10.60 -27.30
N THR A 4 -9.33 -11.58 -27.97
CA THR A 4 -8.80 -12.77 -27.31
C THR A 4 -7.55 -12.51 -26.51
N ASN A 5 -6.95 -11.31 -26.66
CA ASN A 5 -5.76 -10.92 -25.90
C ASN A 5 -6.07 -9.99 -24.73
N SER A 6 -7.35 -9.71 -24.48
CA SER A 6 -7.71 -8.84 -23.37
C SER A 6 -7.36 -9.49 -22.03
N GLN A 7 -6.57 -8.79 -21.24
CA GLN A 7 -6.31 -9.16 -19.87
C GLN A 7 -7.56 -8.83 -19.04
N PRO A 8 -7.86 -9.62 -17.97
CA PRO A 8 -8.91 -9.21 -17.04
C PRO A 8 -8.59 -7.81 -16.53
N GLU A 9 -9.55 -6.91 -16.59
CA GLU A 9 -9.34 -5.57 -16.06
C GLU A 9 -9.12 -5.61 -14.56
N VAL A 10 -8.03 -4.97 -14.12
CA VAL A 10 -7.76 -4.79 -12.70
C VAL A 10 -8.70 -3.72 -12.17
N GLY A 11 -9.32 -3.99 -11.02
CA GLY A 11 -10.17 -3.01 -10.36
C GLY A 11 -11.62 -3.05 -10.82
N VAL A 12 -12.27 -1.91 -10.67
CA VAL A 12 -13.72 -1.76 -10.93
C VAL A 12 -13.97 -0.51 -11.77
N GLY A 13 -15.06 -0.54 -12.53
CA GLY A 13 -15.52 0.61 -13.31
C GLY A 13 -16.17 1.68 -12.43
N PRO A 14 -16.77 2.71 -13.05
CA PRO A 14 -17.49 3.75 -12.32
C PRO A 14 -18.56 3.18 -11.39
N TRP A 15 -18.87 3.92 -10.32
CA TRP A 15 -19.93 3.52 -9.39
C TRP A 15 -21.25 3.35 -10.13
N PRO A 16 -21.97 2.22 -9.93
CA PRO A 16 -23.20 1.93 -10.66
C PRO A 16 -24.31 2.94 -10.39
N GLY A 17 -25.03 3.30 -11.43
CA GLY A 17 -26.21 4.17 -11.32
C GLY A 17 -25.91 5.67 -11.39
N GLY A 18 -24.64 6.05 -11.55
CA GLY A 18 -24.25 7.45 -11.69
C GLY A 18 -24.21 8.24 -10.39
N PRO A 19 -23.96 9.57 -10.48
CA PRO A 19 -23.74 10.42 -9.29
C PRO A 19 -24.91 10.42 -8.29
N GLU A 20 -26.10 10.19 -8.75
CA GLU A 20 -27.28 10.17 -7.89
C GLU A 20 -27.25 9.03 -6.87
N ASN A 21 -26.49 7.97 -7.17
CA ASN A 21 -26.40 6.79 -6.33
C ASN A 21 -25.06 6.70 -5.59
N TRP A 22 -24.23 7.75 -5.66
CA TRP A 22 -22.94 7.74 -4.97
C TRP A 22 -23.14 7.66 -3.46
N PRO A 23 -22.23 6.92 -2.77
CA PRO A 23 -22.26 6.92 -1.30
C PRO A 23 -21.90 8.30 -0.76
N SER A 24 -22.44 8.63 0.40
CA SER A 24 -22.29 9.96 1.01
C SER A 24 -21.15 10.06 2.02
N ASP A 25 -20.48 8.95 2.35
CA ASP A 25 -19.40 8.94 3.32
C ASP A 25 -18.16 9.69 2.79
N ASP A 26 -17.48 10.41 3.67
CA ASP A 26 -16.30 11.21 3.33
C ASP A 26 -15.09 10.39 2.88
N VAL A 27 -15.07 9.08 3.11
CA VAL A 27 -13.94 8.24 2.69
C VAL A 27 -13.83 8.09 1.18
N TYR A 28 -14.90 8.34 0.45
CA TYR A 28 -14.93 8.13 -1.00
C TYR A 28 -14.36 9.28 -1.79
N ASP A 29 -13.69 8.93 -2.89
CA ASP A 29 -13.10 9.88 -3.82
C ASP A 29 -14.01 10.05 -5.04
N SER A 30 -14.48 11.26 -5.28
CA SER A 30 -15.42 11.53 -6.37
C SER A 30 -14.86 11.20 -7.75
N GLN A 31 -13.56 11.34 -7.95
CA GLN A 31 -12.92 11.00 -9.22
C GLN A 31 -12.96 9.49 -9.47
N LEU A 32 -12.74 8.71 -8.42
CA LEU A 32 -12.81 7.25 -8.51
C LEU A 32 -14.24 6.77 -8.71
N LEU A 33 -15.20 7.42 -8.05
CA LEU A 33 -16.62 7.11 -8.26
C LEU A 33 -17.05 7.39 -9.70
N ALA A 34 -16.53 8.47 -10.28
CA ALA A 34 -16.89 8.88 -11.64
C ALA A 34 -16.19 8.03 -12.71
N ASN A 35 -14.94 7.64 -12.50
CA ASN A 35 -14.09 7.05 -13.53
C ASN A 35 -13.71 5.60 -13.28
N GLY A 36 -13.97 5.09 -12.09
CA GLY A 36 -13.57 3.74 -11.71
C GLY A 36 -12.28 3.75 -10.89
N ASP A 37 -11.98 2.61 -10.28
CA ASP A 37 -10.83 2.43 -9.42
C ASP A 37 -10.00 1.24 -9.88
N ARG A 38 -8.82 1.52 -10.47
CA ARG A 38 -7.90 0.51 -11.01
C ARG A 38 -6.69 0.27 -10.13
N ARG A 39 -6.69 0.82 -8.91
CA ARG A 39 -5.58 0.67 -7.98
C ARG A 39 -5.49 -0.75 -7.45
N ASN A 40 -4.28 -1.16 -7.03
CA ASN A 40 -4.07 -2.44 -6.37
C ASN A 40 -4.42 -2.33 -4.87
N VAL A 41 -5.70 -2.35 -4.57
CA VAL A 41 -6.23 -2.28 -3.20
C VAL A 41 -7.25 -3.39 -2.98
N GLU A 42 -7.48 -3.74 -1.72
CA GLU A 42 -8.56 -4.67 -1.36
C GLU A 42 -9.91 -4.10 -1.77
N ASP A 43 -10.86 -4.99 -2.07
CA ASP A 43 -12.18 -4.56 -2.54
C ASP A 43 -12.91 -3.66 -1.53
N ARG A 44 -12.69 -3.84 -0.24
CA ARG A 44 -13.30 -2.99 0.78
C ARG A 44 -12.87 -1.54 0.70
N TYR A 45 -11.72 -1.27 0.05
CA TYR A 45 -11.21 0.08 -0.14
C TYR A 45 -11.55 0.68 -1.50
N ARG A 46 -12.30 -0.01 -2.33
CA ARG A 46 -12.68 0.50 -3.65
C ARG A 46 -13.33 1.85 -3.53
N TYR A 47 -12.88 2.78 -4.37
CA TYR A 47 -13.35 4.16 -4.46
C TYR A 47 -12.95 5.05 -3.27
N TRP A 48 -12.19 4.53 -2.29
CA TRP A 48 -11.79 5.33 -1.13
C TRP A 48 -10.65 6.27 -1.48
N LYS A 49 -10.61 7.43 -0.82
CA LYS A 49 -9.46 8.32 -0.85
C LYS A 49 -8.24 7.61 -0.30
N MET A 50 -7.05 7.88 -0.88
CA MET A 50 -5.82 7.26 -0.40
C MET A 50 -5.58 7.54 1.08
N GLU A 51 -5.79 8.78 1.51
CA GLU A 51 -5.61 9.17 2.93
C GLU A 51 -6.51 8.38 3.87
N ALA A 52 -7.74 8.07 3.44
CA ALA A 52 -8.66 7.27 4.23
C ALA A 52 -8.21 5.81 4.31
N ILE A 53 -7.69 5.26 3.23
CA ILE A 53 -7.13 3.90 3.21
C ILE A 53 -5.94 3.80 4.17
N ILE A 54 -5.02 4.76 4.09
CA ILE A 54 -3.83 4.79 4.95
C ILE A 54 -4.24 4.85 6.42
N ALA A 55 -5.20 5.71 6.75
CA ALA A 55 -5.69 5.85 8.12
C ALA A 55 -6.33 4.55 8.63
N ASP A 56 -7.11 3.89 7.80
CA ASP A 56 -7.77 2.63 8.17
C ASP A 56 -6.75 1.51 8.38
N ILE A 57 -5.79 1.39 7.49
CA ILE A 57 -4.70 0.41 7.61
C ILE A 57 -3.94 0.64 8.92
N ALA A 58 -3.59 1.89 9.22
CA ALA A 58 -2.89 2.24 10.45
C ALA A 58 -3.71 1.89 11.70
N ALA A 59 -5.02 2.14 11.65
CA ALA A 59 -5.92 1.86 12.77
C ALA A 59 -6.05 0.36 13.07
N HIS A 60 -5.89 -0.49 12.06
CA HIS A 60 -6.03 -1.94 12.18
C HIS A 60 -4.70 -2.69 12.16
N ALA A 61 -3.58 -1.97 12.14
CA ALA A 61 -2.26 -2.58 12.10
C ALA A 61 -1.97 -3.40 13.34
N LEU A 62 -1.27 -4.52 13.14
CA LEU A 62 -0.82 -5.34 14.25
C LEU A 62 0.31 -4.64 15.01
N PRO A 63 0.45 -4.88 16.33
CA PRO A 63 1.43 -4.17 17.14
C PRO A 63 2.85 -4.74 17.01
N PHE A 64 3.30 -5.01 15.78
CA PHE A 64 4.67 -5.42 15.53
C PHE A 64 5.17 -4.80 14.23
N GLU A 65 6.50 -4.71 14.14
CA GLU A 65 7.20 -4.13 13.02
C GLU A 65 8.25 -5.10 12.52
N ILE A 66 8.67 -4.95 11.28
CA ILE A 66 9.78 -5.73 10.74
C ILE A 66 10.89 -4.80 10.28
N ALA A 67 12.12 -5.31 10.30
CA ALA A 67 13.28 -4.57 9.80
C ALA A 67 14.03 -5.44 8.79
N ILE A 68 14.49 -4.82 7.71
CA ILE A 68 15.20 -5.48 6.64
C ILE A 68 16.51 -4.75 6.42
N GLU A 69 17.62 -5.47 6.40
CA GLU A 69 18.91 -4.89 6.05
C GLU A 69 19.05 -4.87 4.53
N ASN A 70 19.23 -3.68 3.97
CA ASN A 70 19.40 -3.50 2.52
C ASN A 70 20.88 -3.40 2.18
N LEU A 71 21.46 -4.52 1.76
CA LEU A 71 22.86 -4.63 1.40
C LEU A 71 23.14 -4.35 -0.08
N GLY A 72 22.11 -3.92 -0.81
CA GLY A 72 22.25 -3.57 -2.22
C GLY A 72 22.06 -4.71 -3.21
N HIS A 73 21.68 -5.88 -2.74
CA HIS A 73 21.37 -7.01 -3.62
C HIS A 73 19.96 -6.97 -4.17
N ASP A 74 19.13 -6.14 -3.62
CA ASP A 74 17.84 -5.71 -4.14
C ASP A 74 16.86 -6.83 -4.52
N PHE A 75 16.98 -8.00 -3.95
CA PHE A 75 15.97 -9.00 -4.17
C PHE A 75 15.08 -9.13 -2.95
N ASN A 76 13.80 -9.23 -3.22
CA ASN A 76 12.75 -9.52 -2.24
C ASN A 76 12.36 -8.43 -1.25
N ILE A 77 13.00 -7.27 -1.23
CA ILE A 77 12.55 -6.18 -0.35
C ILE A 77 11.13 -5.78 -0.72
N GLY A 78 10.85 -5.57 -2.00
CA GLY A 78 9.50 -5.26 -2.46
C GLY A 78 8.49 -6.33 -2.09
N SER A 79 8.85 -7.61 -2.26
CA SER A 79 7.98 -8.72 -1.90
C SER A 79 7.72 -8.79 -0.40
N ILE A 80 8.74 -8.50 0.43
CA ILE A 80 8.59 -8.46 1.88
C ILE A 80 7.65 -7.32 2.29
N VAL A 81 7.81 -6.14 1.70
CA VAL A 81 6.92 -5.00 1.95
C VAL A 81 5.48 -5.35 1.59
N ARG A 82 5.29 -6.00 0.45
CA ARG A 82 3.96 -6.45 0.03
C ARG A 82 3.35 -7.43 1.02
N SER A 83 4.13 -8.42 1.46
CA SER A 83 3.69 -9.40 2.44
C SER A 83 3.39 -8.76 3.80
N ALA A 84 4.23 -7.83 4.23
CA ALA A 84 4.03 -7.09 5.47
C ALA A 84 2.70 -6.33 5.44
N ASN A 85 2.41 -5.67 4.31
CA ASN A 85 1.15 -4.97 4.14
C ASN A 85 -0.05 -5.94 4.24
N ALA A 86 0.05 -7.09 3.58
CA ALA A 86 -1.02 -8.09 3.60
C ALA A 86 -1.25 -8.68 4.99
N LEU A 87 -0.19 -8.80 5.79
CA LEU A 87 -0.27 -9.34 7.15
C LEU A 87 -0.61 -8.30 8.21
N GLY A 88 -0.76 -7.03 7.83
CA GLY A 88 -1.14 -5.98 8.77
C GLY A 88 -0.01 -5.52 9.68
N VAL A 89 1.25 -5.65 9.26
CA VAL A 89 2.40 -5.13 9.99
C VAL A 89 2.31 -3.60 10.07
N SER A 90 2.59 -3.02 11.22
CA SER A 90 2.43 -1.57 11.40
C SER A 90 3.50 -0.75 10.70
N ARG A 91 4.71 -1.28 10.58
CA ARG A 91 5.82 -0.52 9.99
C ARG A 91 6.91 -1.47 9.49
N VAL A 92 7.55 -1.09 8.38
CA VAL A 92 8.72 -1.78 7.85
C VAL A 92 9.91 -0.82 7.90
N HIS A 93 11.01 -1.26 8.49
CA HIS A 93 12.25 -0.50 8.55
C HIS A 93 13.21 -1.04 7.50
N ILE A 94 13.75 -0.16 6.66
CA ILE A 94 14.79 -0.49 5.70
C ILE A 94 16.11 0.07 6.24
N VAL A 95 17.05 -0.79 6.57
CA VAL A 95 18.33 -0.41 7.19
C VAL A 95 19.44 -0.54 6.15
N GLY A 96 20.18 0.51 5.94
CA GLY A 96 21.29 0.53 4.99
C GLY A 96 20.98 1.40 3.78
N ARG A 97 21.09 0.85 2.59
CA ARG A 97 20.86 1.61 1.36
C ARG A 97 19.38 2.05 1.26
N ARG A 98 19.18 3.30 0.90
CA ARG A 98 17.84 3.87 0.75
C ARG A 98 17.11 3.32 -0.49
N ARG A 99 17.85 3.09 -1.56
CA ARG A 99 17.28 2.72 -2.84
C ARG A 99 17.00 1.21 -2.91
N TRP A 100 15.79 0.85 -3.28
CA TRP A 100 15.41 -0.54 -3.54
C TRP A 100 14.35 -0.59 -4.64
N ASN A 101 14.21 -1.75 -5.27
CA ASN A 101 13.26 -1.92 -6.37
C ASN A 101 11.84 -2.07 -5.80
N ARG A 102 11.00 -1.06 -6.03
CA ARG A 102 9.64 -1.01 -5.49
C ARG A 102 8.63 -1.82 -6.30
N ARG A 103 9.03 -2.33 -7.45
CA ARG A 103 8.13 -3.08 -8.33
C ARG A 103 7.52 -4.29 -7.63
N GLY A 104 8.32 -5.02 -6.85
CA GLY A 104 7.84 -6.19 -6.10
C GLY A 104 6.82 -5.88 -5.02
N ALA A 105 6.76 -4.64 -4.55
CA ALA A 105 5.79 -4.21 -3.56
C ALA A 105 4.38 -4.00 -4.17
N MET A 106 4.28 -3.89 -5.50
CA MET A 106 3.03 -3.68 -6.22
C MET A 106 2.21 -2.52 -5.64
N VAL A 107 2.88 -1.40 -5.43
CA VAL A 107 2.41 -0.13 -4.84
C VAL A 107 1.93 -0.21 -3.39
N THR A 108 2.05 -1.34 -2.71
CA THR A 108 1.64 -1.45 -1.30
C THR A 108 2.49 -0.59 -0.38
N ASP A 109 3.72 -0.23 -0.78
CA ASP A 109 4.59 0.67 -0.04
C ASP A 109 4.00 2.08 0.10
N ARG A 110 2.96 2.43 -0.67
CA ARG A 110 2.24 3.70 -0.54
C ARG A 110 1.26 3.71 0.62
N TYR A 111 0.83 2.54 1.08
CA TYR A 111 -0.18 2.38 2.11
C TYR A 111 0.42 1.97 3.46
N LEU A 112 1.57 1.30 3.43
CA LEU A 112 2.29 0.85 4.61
C LEU A 112 3.37 1.88 4.96
N GLU A 113 3.59 2.11 6.24
CA GLU A 113 4.67 3.01 6.66
C GLU A 113 6.01 2.32 6.49
N VAL A 114 6.86 2.88 5.62
CA VAL A 114 8.22 2.39 5.38
C VAL A 114 9.20 3.46 5.85
N VAL A 115 10.06 3.11 6.78
CA VAL A 115 11.04 4.02 7.39
C VAL A 115 12.45 3.59 7.03
N HIS A 116 13.25 4.53 6.57
CA HIS A 116 14.64 4.27 6.21
C HIS A 116 15.59 4.68 7.35
N HIS A 117 16.58 3.85 7.62
CA HIS A 117 17.68 4.14 8.54
C HIS A 117 19.00 3.91 7.80
N SER A 118 19.97 4.80 8.00
CA SER A 118 21.25 4.74 7.28
C SER A 118 22.08 3.53 7.69
N ASP A 119 21.99 3.15 8.97
CA ASP A 119 22.74 2.01 9.52
C ASP A 119 22.01 1.40 10.71
N VAL A 120 22.55 0.30 11.20
CA VAL A 120 21.96 -0.44 12.32
C VAL A 120 21.93 0.39 13.59
N THR A 121 22.93 1.24 13.81
CA THR A 121 22.98 2.11 15.01
C THR A 121 21.83 3.09 15.03
N GLU A 122 21.56 3.75 13.90
CA GLU A 122 20.44 4.67 13.77
C GLU A 122 19.11 3.95 14.02
N PHE A 123 18.96 2.75 13.43
CA PHE A 123 17.78 1.94 13.65
C PHE A 123 17.61 1.57 15.14
N ALA A 124 18.64 1.08 15.77
CA ALA A 124 18.61 0.68 17.17
C ALA A 124 18.24 1.85 18.09
N ASP A 125 18.80 3.03 17.86
CA ASP A 125 18.49 4.23 18.62
C ASP A 125 17.03 4.62 18.44
N SER A 126 16.51 4.55 17.23
CA SER A 126 15.10 4.84 16.94
C SER A 126 14.15 3.91 17.70
N VAL A 127 14.47 2.64 17.78
CA VAL A 127 13.64 1.66 18.50
C VAL A 127 13.69 1.88 20.02
N ARG A 128 14.84 2.24 20.55
CA ARG A 128 15.02 2.48 21.99
C ARG A 128 14.26 3.70 22.52
N GLU A 129 13.99 4.65 21.63
CA GLU A 129 13.27 5.87 22.00
C GLU A 129 11.76 5.65 22.15
N ARG A 130 11.25 4.46 21.82
CA ARG A 130 9.82 4.14 21.91
C ARG A 130 9.46 3.26 23.06
#